data_cfc7a0525be8b42f59a000b0b507d07d
#
_entry.id   cfc7a0525be8b42f59a000b0b507d07d
#
_cell.length_a   1.000
_cell.length_b   1.000
_cell.length_c   1.000
_cell.angle_alpha   90.00
_cell.angle_beta   90.00
_cell.angle_gamma   90.00
#
_symmetry.space_group_name_H-M   'P 1'
#
loop_
_entity.id
_entity.type
_entity.pdbx_description
1 polymer ?
#
loop_
_entity_poly.entity_id
_entity_poly.type
_entity_poly.pdbx_seq_one_letter_code
_entity_poly.pdbx_strand_id
1 'polypeptide(L)'
;MRRLAATLEAVGATAGRLQKIEHLAAYLRTLDDDELRIACTYLTGATFPPGDPRALHVGGSTLVAALLDVSGRPEAALHESYLRHGDLGSAAFDLLQQKAAPPLFASPLTLRGAHEAFTRMAEATGAGSRQVKGEGLRALLTDADPLEAKYLIRIITSDLRVGLKEGLLEEAVASAFERPVESVRRANMLISDVGEVAVLARAGRLDEARLRLFRPFRFMLADTIFTPEEAFTGRPAEAPALIVEEKYDGIRAQVHWDATALAIFTRTLDEITPSFPELHGALRALGGRYVVDGEIVAWHGGAAIPFTQLQQRLRRKDPGALLNEIPVVMFVFDLLHLDGADLLDRPLAERREALLRLRFGDGVQPGYATQAVEAGDLAARFRESRDRGNEGLVIKRPESRYQPGRRGSQWVKLKEELATLDVVVVAAEHGHGRRAGVLSDVTFAVRDGERLAVVGKAYSGLTDQEIQHLTDWFRVHTVRDRGRVKIVEPAIVLEIAFDAVTRSDRHDSGYALRFPRIKRIRDDKTPDEANTVDDVARIYERQGTSRGGVSPRLGQGTPDRRRR
;
A
#
# COMPACT_ATOMS: atom_id res chain seq x y z
N MET A 1 -24.99 -0.79 -15.48
CA MET A 1 -23.99 -1.68 -14.80
C MET A 1 -23.61 -2.89 -15.65
N ARG A 2 -24.55 -3.54 -16.32
CA ARG A 2 -24.33 -4.81 -17.04
C ARG A 2 -23.13 -4.81 -18.01
N ARG A 3 -22.97 -3.74 -18.81
CA ARG A 3 -21.82 -3.61 -19.75
C ARG A 3 -20.48 -3.52 -19.01
N LEU A 4 -20.41 -2.77 -17.90
CA LEU A 4 -19.21 -2.70 -17.07
C LEU A 4 -18.88 -4.09 -16.49
N ALA A 5 -19.87 -4.78 -15.92
CA ALA A 5 -19.68 -6.11 -15.34
C ALA A 5 -19.20 -7.14 -16.38
N ALA A 6 -19.79 -7.13 -17.58
CA ALA A 6 -19.36 -7.98 -18.69
C ALA A 6 -17.92 -7.66 -19.16
N THR A 7 -17.56 -6.38 -19.22
CA THR A 7 -16.20 -5.95 -19.56
C THR A 7 -15.19 -6.42 -18.52
N LEU A 8 -15.51 -6.27 -17.23
CA LEU A 8 -14.64 -6.74 -16.13
C LEU A 8 -14.47 -8.26 -16.14
N GLU A 9 -15.53 -9.01 -16.47
CA GLU A 9 -15.45 -10.46 -16.61
C GLU A 9 -14.53 -10.85 -17.77
N ALA A 10 -14.68 -10.22 -18.94
CA ALA A 10 -13.81 -10.44 -20.11
C ALA A 10 -12.34 -10.11 -19.80
N VAL A 11 -12.08 -8.98 -19.12
CA VAL A 11 -10.73 -8.59 -18.68
C VAL A 11 -10.15 -9.60 -17.69
N GLY A 12 -10.97 -10.12 -16.77
CA GLY A 12 -10.55 -11.13 -15.79
C GLY A 12 -10.19 -12.46 -16.43
N ALA A 13 -10.96 -12.88 -17.45
CA ALA A 13 -10.74 -14.13 -18.19
C ALA A 13 -9.55 -14.07 -19.16
N THR A 14 -9.04 -12.88 -19.46
CA THR A 14 -7.99 -12.66 -20.46
C THR A 14 -6.61 -12.61 -19.79
N ALA A 15 -5.65 -13.41 -20.27
CA ALA A 15 -4.26 -13.35 -19.80
C ALA A 15 -3.46 -12.24 -20.51
N GLY A 16 -3.73 -11.99 -21.79
CA GLY A 16 -2.99 -11.08 -22.64
C GLY A 16 -3.21 -9.60 -22.30
N ARG A 17 -2.12 -8.85 -22.10
CA ARG A 17 -2.18 -7.43 -21.76
C ARG A 17 -2.88 -6.59 -22.84
N LEU A 18 -2.52 -6.78 -24.09
CA LEU A 18 -3.09 -6.01 -25.22
C LEU A 18 -4.59 -6.27 -25.40
N GLN A 19 -5.03 -7.51 -25.24
CA GLN A 19 -6.44 -7.86 -25.31
C GLN A 19 -7.24 -7.22 -24.16
N LYS A 20 -6.67 -7.14 -22.96
CA LYS A 20 -7.30 -6.40 -21.84
C LYS A 20 -7.50 -4.93 -22.17
N ILE A 21 -6.49 -4.29 -22.77
CA ILE A 21 -6.56 -2.89 -23.21
C ILE A 21 -7.65 -2.72 -24.24
N GLU A 22 -7.76 -3.63 -25.22
CA GLU A 22 -8.77 -3.58 -26.27
C GLU A 22 -10.20 -3.69 -25.70
N HIS A 23 -10.45 -4.66 -24.81
CA HIS A 23 -11.76 -4.80 -24.13
C HIS A 23 -12.16 -3.52 -23.38
N LEU A 24 -11.22 -2.94 -22.63
CA LEU A 24 -11.46 -1.70 -21.89
C LEU A 24 -11.69 -0.52 -22.84
N ALA A 25 -10.84 -0.34 -23.85
CA ALA A 25 -10.94 0.76 -24.80
C ALA A 25 -12.26 0.71 -25.59
N ALA A 26 -12.66 -0.47 -26.05
CA ALA A 26 -13.95 -0.67 -26.73
C ALA A 26 -15.12 -0.27 -25.86
N TYR A 27 -15.08 -0.61 -24.58
CA TYR A 27 -16.11 -0.22 -23.60
C TYR A 27 -16.12 1.30 -23.37
N LEU A 28 -14.97 1.92 -23.09
CA LEU A 28 -14.85 3.35 -22.79
C LEU A 28 -15.36 4.24 -23.94
N ARG A 29 -15.15 3.86 -25.19
CA ARG A 29 -15.66 4.59 -26.37
C ARG A 29 -17.17 4.71 -26.40
N THR A 30 -17.91 3.83 -25.72
CA THR A 30 -19.37 3.76 -25.79
C THR A 30 -20.09 4.60 -24.72
N LEU A 31 -19.33 5.22 -23.83
CA LEU A 31 -19.85 5.95 -22.67
C LEU A 31 -19.95 7.44 -22.99
N ASP A 32 -20.91 8.15 -22.39
CA ASP A 32 -20.90 9.61 -22.33
C ASP A 32 -19.89 10.11 -21.27
N ASP A 33 -19.75 11.44 -21.08
CA ASP A 33 -18.75 12.03 -20.18
C ASP A 33 -18.96 11.64 -18.72
N ASP A 34 -20.21 11.62 -18.26
CA ASP A 34 -20.53 11.29 -16.86
C ASP A 34 -20.32 9.80 -16.60
N GLU A 35 -20.81 8.96 -17.51
CA GLU A 35 -20.60 7.52 -17.44
C GLU A 35 -19.11 7.16 -17.52
N LEU A 36 -18.34 7.90 -18.33
CA LEU A 36 -16.90 7.70 -18.47
C LEU A 36 -16.17 7.98 -17.15
N ARG A 37 -16.53 9.08 -16.44
CA ARG A 37 -15.98 9.38 -15.11
C ARG A 37 -16.30 8.26 -14.12
N ILE A 38 -17.57 7.86 -14.03
CA ILE A 38 -18.02 6.81 -13.11
C ILE A 38 -17.34 5.48 -13.42
N ALA A 39 -17.34 5.06 -14.69
CA ALA A 39 -16.77 3.80 -15.11
C ALA A 39 -15.26 3.74 -14.85
N CYS A 40 -14.51 4.78 -15.18
CA CYS A 40 -13.07 4.83 -14.90
C CYS A 40 -12.77 4.75 -13.39
N THR A 41 -13.56 5.41 -12.54
CA THR A 41 -13.46 5.28 -11.09
C THR A 41 -13.70 3.84 -10.65
N TYR A 42 -14.76 3.19 -11.12
CA TYR A 42 -15.08 1.80 -10.77
C TYR A 42 -14.04 0.80 -11.29
N LEU A 43 -13.43 1.09 -12.44
CA LEU A 43 -12.34 0.30 -13.01
C LEU A 43 -11.05 0.39 -12.19
N THR A 44 -10.88 1.40 -11.33
CA THR A 44 -9.80 1.41 -10.32
C THR A 44 -10.11 0.56 -9.09
N GLY A 45 -11.33 0.07 -8.94
CA GLY A 45 -11.81 -0.64 -7.75
C GLY A 45 -12.28 0.31 -6.65
N ALA A 46 -12.48 1.59 -6.93
CA ALA A 46 -12.96 2.58 -5.98
C ALA A 46 -14.41 2.98 -6.27
N THR A 47 -15.15 3.36 -5.23
CA THR A 47 -16.52 3.89 -5.34
C THR A 47 -16.55 5.38 -5.66
N PHE A 48 -15.49 6.11 -5.25
CA PHE A 48 -15.30 7.54 -5.50
C PHE A 48 -13.85 7.80 -5.95
N PRO A 49 -13.61 8.89 -6.68
CA PRO A 49 -12.26 9.23 -7.13
C PRO A 49 -11.35 9.63 -5.96
N PRO A 50 -10.02 9.54 -6.10
CA PRO A 50 -9.07 9.99 -5.10
C PRO A 50 -9.30 11.47 -4.73
N GLY A 51 -9.21 11.79 -3.42
CA GLY A 51 -9.45 13.14 -2.92
C GLY A 51 -10.93 13.53 -2.78
N ASP A 52 -11.88 12.65 -3.12
CA ASP A 52 -13.28 12.81 -2.74
C ASP A 52 -13.42 12.52 -1.24
N PRO A 53 -13.99 13.44 -0.43
CA PRO A 53 -14.15 13.22 1.01
C PRO A 53 -15.17 12.14 1.35
N ARG A 54 -15.99 11.71 0.39
CA ARG A 54 -17.00 10.66 0.60
C ARG A 54 -16.37 9.29 0.66
N ALA A 55 -16.80 8.50 1.63
CA ALA A 55 -16.45 7.10 1.73
C ALA A 55 -17.69 6.29 2.15
N LEU A 56 -17.88 5.11 1.58
CA LEU A 56 -19.07 4.31 1.90
C LEU A 56 -19.11 3.88 3.36
N HIS A 57 -17.95 3.58 3.96
CA HIS A 57 -17.86 3.05 5.33
C HIS A 57 -18.87 1.92 5.58
N VAL A 58 -18.98 0.99 4.62
CA VAL A 58 -19.84 -0.20 4.74
C VAL A 58 -19.01 -1.32 5.36
N GLY A 59 -19.43 -1.79 6.54
CA GLY A 59 -18.80 -2.94 7.20
C GLY A 59 -19.15 -4.26 6.51
N GLY A 60 -18.23 -5.24 6.57
CA GLY A 60 -18.45 -6.58 5.99
C GLY A 60 -19.73 -7.25 6.50
N SER A 61 -20.07 -7.08 7.79
CA SER A 61 -21.31 -7.62 8.37
C SER A 61 -22.59 -7.04 7.74
N THR A 62 -22.58 -5.73 7.40
CA THR A 62 -23.73 -5.07 6.75
C THR A 62 -23.89 -5.57 5.30
N LEU A 63 -22.77 -5.77 4.60
CA LEU A 63 -22.77 -6.30 3.24
C LEU A 63 -23.24 -7.76 3.18
N VAL A 64 -22.74 -8.60 4.12
CA VAL A 64 -23.18 -10.00 4.26
C VAL A 64 -24.67 -10.08 4.58
N ALA A 65 -25.17 -9.28 5.53
CA ALA A 65 -26.59 -9.27 5.88
C ALA A 65 -27.47 -8.89 4.68
N ALA A 66 -27.10 -7.85 3.92
CA ALA A 66 -27.83 -7.45 2.73
C ALA A 66 -27.83 -8.55 1.65
N LEU A 67 -26.72 -9.26 1.45
CA LEU A 67 -26.61 -10.36 0.50
C LEU A 67 -27.47 -11.55 0.90
N LEU A 68 -27.49 -11.95 2.17
CA LEU A 68 -28.32 -13.04 2.67
C LEU A 68 -29.82 -12.72 2.56
N ASP A 69 -30.21 -11.48 2.91
CA ASP A 69 -31.59 -11.01 2.76
C ASP A 69 -32.06 -11.09 1.31
N VAL A 70 -31.28 -10.63 0.34
CA VAL A 70 -31.68 -10.60 -1.08
C VAL A 70 -31.63 -11.98 -1.71
N SER A 71 -30.66 -12.82 -1.33
CA SER A 71 -30.55 -14.18 -1.88
C SER A 71 -31.53 -15.17 -1.26
N GLY A 72 -32.04 -14.91 -0.04
CA GLY A 72 -32.83 -15.84 0.74
C GLY A 72 -32.09 -17.12 1.13
N ARG A 73 -30.75 -17.12 1.07
CA ARG A 73 -29.93 -18.31 1.33
C ARG A 73 -29.41 -18.30 2.77
N PRO A 74 -29.18 -19.48 3.36
CA PRO A 74 -28.59 -19.57 4.69
C PRO A 74 -27.10 -19.14 4.67
N GLU A 75 -26.62 -18.63 5.80
CA GLU A 75 -25.22 -18.20 5.96
C GLU A 75 -24.20 -19.31 5.64
N ALA A 76 -24.57 -20.58 5.91
CA ALA A 76 -23.73 -21.74 5.57
C ALA A 76 -23.45 -21.82 4.06
N ALA A 77 -24.41 -21.52 3.19
CA ALA A 77 -24.22 -21.52 1.75
C ALA A 77 -23.26 -20.40 1.30
N LEU A 78 -23.35 -19.22 1.93
CA LEU A 78 -22.40 -18.14 1.69
C LEU A 78 -20.98 -18.54 2.13
N HIS A 79 -20.86 -19.15 3.31
CA HIS A 79 -19.58 -19.59 3.83
C HIS A 79 -18.92 -20.65 2.93
N GLU A 80 -19.68 -21.64 2.47
CA GLU A 80 -19.20 -22.66 1.54
C GLU A 80 -18.72 -22.04 0.21
N SER A 81 -19.52 -21.15 -0.39
CA SER A 81 -19.14 -20.48 -1.64
C SER A 81 -17.91 -19.57 -1.43
N TYR A 82 -17.86 -18.86 -0.31
CA TYR A 82 -16.70 -18.04 0.02
C TYR A 82 -15.41 -18.87 0.19
N LEU A 83 -15.48 -20.04 0.85
CA LEU A 83 -14.32 -20.94 0.97
C LEU A 83 -13.84 -21.45 -0.40
N ARG A 84 -14.78 -21.71 -1.32
CA ARG A 84 -14.48 -22.18 -2.69
C ARG A 84 -13.75 -21.13 -3.52
N HIS A 85 -14.20 -19.86 -3.45
CA HIS A 85 -13.68 -18.77 -4.30
C HIS A 85 -12.68 -17.85 -3.60
N GLY A 86 -12.66 -17.81 -2.27
CA GLY A 86 -11.88 -16.84 -1.49
C GLY A 86 -12.27 -15.38 -1.77
N ASP A 87 -13.48 -15.11 -2.24
CA ASP A 87 -13.96 -13.83 -2.77
C ASP A 87 -15.48 -13.68 -2.58
N LEU A 88 -15.87 -12.61 -1.89
CA LEU A 88 -17.26 -12.32 -1.59
C LEU A 88 -18.09 -11.99 -2.84
N GLY A 89 -17.47 -11.35 -3.85
CA GLY A 89 -18.14 -11.05 -5.12
C GLY A 89 -18.51 -12.32 -5.88
N SER A 90 -17.61 -13.30 -5.98
CA SER A 90 -17.91 -14.60 -6.60
C SER A 90 -18.92 -15.40 -5.77
N ALA A 91 -18.83 -15.33 -4.44
CA ALA A 91 -19.83 -15.95 -3.57
C ALA A 91 -21.24 -15.35 -3.79
N ALA A 92 -21.33 -14.04 -3.93
CA ALA A 92 -22.59 -13.36 -4.24
C ALA A 92 -23.15 -13.79 -5.60
N PHE A 93 -22.29 -13.93 -6.61
CA PHE A 93 -22.70 -14.45 -7.92
C PHE A 93 -23.37 -15.82 -7.78
N ASP A 94 -22.75 -16.78 -7.07
CA ASP A 94 -23.30 -18.12 -6.85
C ASP A 94 -24.65 -18.07 -6.11
N LEU A 95 -24.75 -17.27 -5.05
CA LEU A 95 -26.00 -17.18 -4.27
C LEU A 95 -27.13 -16.55 -5.06
N LEU A 96 -26.85 -15.56 -5.90
CA LEU A 96 -27.85 -14.83 -6.65
C LEU A 96 -28.23 -15.48 -8.00
N GLN A 97 -27.45 -16.44 -8.51
CA GLN A 97 -27.82 -17.22 -9.71
C GLN A 97 -29.19 -17.94 -9.57
N GLN A 98 -29.57 -18.28 -8.37
CA GLN A 98 -30.83 -18.99 -8.06
C GLN A 98 -31.92 -18.06 -7.52
N LYS A 99 -31.68 -16.73 -7.61
CA LYS A 99 -32.68 -15.73 -7.26
C LYS A 99 -33.90 -15.87 -8.19
N ALA A 100 -35.09 -15.70 -7.64
CA ALA A 100 -36.31 -15.62 -8.45
C ALA A 100 -36.14 -14.53 -9.53
N ALA A 101 -36.72 -14.74 -10.70
CA ALA A 101 -36.67 -13.79 -11.79
C ALA A 101 -37.02 -12.37 -11.29
N PRO A 102 -36.32 -11.35 -11.75
CA PRO A 102 -36.63 -9.97 -11.35
C PRO A 102 -38.06 -9.64 -11.71
N PRO A 103 -38.73 -8.74 -10.97
CA PRO A 103 -40.07 -8.28 -11.30
C PRO A 103 -40.17 -7.87 -12.77
N LEU A 104 -41.28 -8.18 -13.43
CA LEU A 104 -41.52 -7.86 -14.85
C LEU A 104 -41.30 -6.38 -15.23
N PHE A 105 -41.26 -5.49 -14.25
CA PHE A 105 -41.06 -4.03 -14.40
C PHE A 105 -39.77 -3.49 -13.73
N ALA A 106 -38.78 -4.36 -13.41
CA ALA A 106 -37.52 -3.90 -12.87
C ALA A 106 -36.76 -3.11 -13.93
N SER A 107 -36.42 -1.85 -13.63
CA SER A 107 -35.54 -1.07 -14.49
C SER A 107 -34.11 -1.59 -14.37
N PRO A 108 -33.40 -1.77 -15.50
CA PRO A 108 -32.00 -2.22 -15.48
C PRO A 108 -31.13 -1.27 -14.64
N LEU A 109 -30.25 -1.81 -13.80
CA LEU A 109 -29.32 -1.03 -13.02
C LEU A 109 -28.33 -0.29 -13.94
N THR A 110 -28.35 1.05 -13.91
CA THR A 110 -27.44 1.89 -14.70
C THR A 110 -26.16 2.23 -13.90
N LEU A 111 -25.12 2.70 -14.59
CA LEU A 111 -23.92 3.23 -13.92
C LEU A 111 -24.27 4.41 -13.02
N ARG A 112 -25.09 5.34 -13.53
CA ARG A 112 -25.55 6.53 -12.78
C ARG A 112 -26.37 6.12 -11.56
N GLY A 113 -27.31 5.20 -11.70
CA GLY A 113 -28.12 4.73 -10.59
C GLY A 113 -27.29 4.08 -9.47
N ALA A 114 -26.28 3.28 -9.83
CA ALA A 114 -25.32 2.74 -8.87
C ALA A 114 -24.51 3.83 -8.17
N HIS A 115 -24.03 4.84 -8.93
CA HIS A 115 -23.28 5.96 -8.37
C HIS A 115 -24.13 6.84 -7.43
N GLU A 116 -25.39 7.11 -7.79
CA GLU A 116 -26.33 7.83 -6.93
C GLU A 116 -26.62 7.06 -5.64
N ALA A 117 -26.77 5.73 -5.72
CA ALA A 117 -26.96 4.91 -4.53
C ALA A 117 -25.71 4.94 -3.62
N PHE A 118 -24.51 4.85 -4.18
CA PHE A 118 -23.27 5.00 -3.41
C PHE A 118 -23.15 6.38 -2.78
N THR A 119 -23.51 7.43 -3.50
CA THR A 119 -23.52 8.82 -2.99
C THR A 119 -24.44 8.94 -1.78
N ARG A 120 -25.72 8.51 -1.90
CA ARG A 120 -26.67 8.55 -0.78
C ARG A 120 -26.19 7.75 0.44
N MET A 121 -25.58 6.59 0.20
CA MET A 121 -25.02 5.79 1.29
C MET A 121 -23.81 6.45 1.96
N ALA A 122 -22.96 7.13 1.20
CA ALA A 122 -21.78 7.83 1.74
C ALA A 122 -22.16 9.07 2.56
N GLU A 123 -23.20 9.78 2.15
CA GLU A 123 -23.73 10.96 2.84
C GLU A 123 -24.47 10.63 4.15
N ALA A 124 -24.89 9.37 4.31
CA ALA A 124 -25.56 8.91 5.54
C ALA A 124 -24.56 8.86 6.71
N THR A 125 -24.72 9.77 7.68
CA THR A 125 -23.88 9.91 8.88
C THR A 125 -24.71 9.85 10.16
N GLY A 126 -24.08 9.61 11.31
CA GLY A 126 -24.74 9.60 12.63
C GLY A 126 -25.62 8.38 12.91
N ALA A 127 -26.52 8.53 13.89
CA ALA A 127 -27.43 7.48 14.32
C ALA A 127 -28.39 7.10 13.15
N GLY A 128 -28.51 5.77 12.85
CA GLY A 128 -29.32 5.29 11.72
C GLY A 128 -28.55 5.13 10.39
N SER A 129 -27.34 5.66 10.25
CA SER A 129 -26.56 5.54 9.01
C SER A 129 -26.36 4.08 8.56
N ARG A 130 -26.19 3.15 9.51
CA ARG A 130 -26.06 1.71 9.23
C ARG A 130 -27.32 1.13 8.58
N GLN A 131 -28.50 1.57 9.00
CA GLN A 131 -29.77 1.14 8.42
C GLN A 131 -29.89 1.65 6.97
N VAL A 132 -29.65 2.94 6.74
CA VAL A 132 -29.68 3.56 5.38
C VAL A 132 -28.73 2.84 4.44
N LYS A 133 -27.50 2.54 4.89
CA LYS A 133 -26.51 1.79 4.10
C LYS A 133 -26.97 0.35 3.81
N GLY A 134 -27.57 -0.33 4.79
CA GLY A 134 -28.11 -1.67 4.61
C GLY A 134 -29.27 -1.69 3.62
N GLU A 135 -30.19 -0.73 3.68
CA GLU A 135 -31.30 -0.58 2.75
C GLU A 135 -30.81 -0.26 1.33
N GLY A 136 -29.84 0.67 1.19
CA GLY A 136 -29.23 0.99 -0.09
C GLY A 136 -28.52 -0.20 -0.75
N LEU A 137 -27.81 -1.02 0.04
CA LEU A 137 -27.19 -2.25 -0.45
C LEU A 137 -28.24 -3.28 -0.89
N ARG A 138 -29.31 -3.49 -0.10
CA ARG A 138 -30.40 -4.39 -0.48
C ARG A 138 -31.05 -3.96 -1.79
N ALA A 139 -31.35 -2.69 -1.95
CA ALA A 139 -31.91 -2.16 -3.18
C ALA A 139 -30.99 -2.43 -4.39
N LEU A 140 -29.69 -2.07 -4.28
CA LEU A 140 -28.71 -2.32 -5.35
C LEU A 140 -28.60 -3.81 -5.72
N LEU A 141 -28.53 -4.71 -4.72
CA LEU A 141 -28.43 -6.15 -4.96
C LEU A 141 -29.75 -6.76 -5.45
N THR A 142 -30.88 -6.12 -5.16
CA THR A 142 -32.21 -6.54 -5.67
C THR A 142 -32.32 -6.23 -7.15
N ASP A 143 -31.88 -5.05 -7.59
CA ASP A 143 -31.95 -4.60 -8.99
C ASP A 143 -30.84 -5.21 -9.86
N ALA A 144 -29.73 -5.64 -9.27
CA ALA A 144 -28.59 -6.21 -9.97
C ALA A 144 -28.85 -7.65 -10.44
N ASP A 145 -28.38 -7.98 -11.66
CA ASP A 145 -28.21 -9.38 -12.05
C ASP A 145 -27.01 -10.01 -11.29
N PRO A 146 -26.85 -11.35 -11.28
CA PRO A 146 -25.76 -11.99 -10.53
C PRO A 146 -24.37 -11.49 -10.89
N LEU A 147 -24.09 -11.18 -12.16
CA LEU A 147 -22.79 -10.68 -12.61
C LEU A 147 -22.57 -9.22 -12.18
N GLU A 148 -23.60 -8.39 -12.25
CA GLU A 148 -23.57 -7.01 -11.73
C GLU A 148 -23.32 -7.00 -10.22
N ALA A 149 -24.01 -7.86 -9.45
CA ALA A 149 -23.82 -7.99 -8.02
C ALA A 149 -22.38 -8.41 -7.64
N LYS A 150 -21.79 -9.36 -8.38
CA LYS A 150 -20.37 -9.74 -8.23
C LYS A 150 -19.46 -8.52 -8.27
N TYR A 151 -19.62 -7.69 -9.28
CA TYR A 151 -18.73 -6.54 -9.47
C TYR A 151 -19.09 -5.34 -8.58
N LEU A 152 -20.35 -5.13 -8.23
CA LEU A 152 -20.74 -4.16 -7.20
C LEU A 152 -20.05 -4.46 -5.87
N ILE A 153 -20.09 -5.71 -5.41
CA ILE A 153 -19.44 -6.12 -4.18
C ILE A 153 -17.92 -5.92 -4.27
N ARG A 154 -17.30 -6.28 -5.39
CA ARG A 154 -15.86 -6.08 -5.60
C ARG A 154 -15.45 -4.61 -5.62
N ILE A 155 -16.28 -3.72 -6.17
CA ILE A 155 -16.07 -2.26 -6.12
C ILE A 155 -16.20 -1.76 -4.67
N ILE A 156 -17.25 -2.19 -3.95
CA ILE A 156 -17.47 -1.81 -2.54
C ILE A 156 -16.32 -2.28 -1.64
N THR A 157 -15.78 -3.47 -1.89
CA THR A 157 -14.66 -4.05 -1.13
C THR A 157 -13.28 -3.63 -1.64
N SER A 158 -13.22 -2.80 -2.69
CA SER A 158 -12.00 -2.32 -3.35
C SER A 158 -11.07 -3.46 -3.83
N ASP A 159 -11.66 -4.59 -4.26
CA ASP A 159 -10.91 -5.78 -4.72
C ASP A 159 -11.52 -6.37 -6.01
N LEU A 160 -11.24 -5.76 -7.15
CA LEU A 160 -11.81 -6.18 -8.45
C LEU A 160 -11.39 -7.59 -8.91
N ARG A 161 -10.20 -8.04 -8.55
CA ARG A 161 -9.63 -9.38 -8.91
C ARG A 161 -9.59 -9.72 -10.40
N VAL A 162 -9.48 -8.74 -11.27
CA VAL A 162 -9.40 -8.92 -12.73
C VAL A 162 -8.00 -8.67 -13.28
N GLY A 163 -7.03 -8.44 -12.39
CA GLY A 163 -5.66 -8.11 -12.79
C GLY A 163 -5.53 -6.75 -13.48
N LEU A 164 -6.50 -5.87 -13.26
CA LEU A 164 -6.48 -4.49 -13.73
C LEU A 164 -5.70 -3.62 -12.74
N LYS A 165 -4.65 -2.97 -13.23
CA LYS A 165 -3.90 -1.95 -12.50
C LYS A 165 -4.11 -0.62 -13.22
N GLU A 166 -3.96 0.48 -12.50
CA GLU A 166 -4.17 1.83 -13.03
C GLU A 166 -3.38 2.12 -14.31
N GLY A 167 -2.11 1.70 -14.40
CA GLY A 167 -1.31 1.87 -15.63
C GLY A 167 -1.90 1.15 -16.85
N LEU A 168 -2.64 0.05 -16.67
CA LEU A 168 -3.37 -0.62 -17.74
C LEU A 168 -4.62 0.18 -18.16
N LEU A 169 -5.29 0.81 -17.19
CA LEU A 169 -6.43 1.69 -17.46
C LEU A 169 -6.00 2.95 -18.20
N GLU A 170 -4.86 3.54 -17.83
CA GLU A 170 -4.26 4.68 -18.57
C GLU A 170 -3.98 4.33 -20.04
N GLU A 171 -3.44 3.14 -20.30
CA GLU A 171 -3.23 2.65 -21.67
C GLU A 171 -4.54 2.40 -22.41
N ALA A 172 -5.56 1.91 -21.72
CA ALA A 172 -6.89 1.73 -22.30
C ALA A 172 -7.54 3.08 -22.66
N VAL A 173 -7.41 4.10 -21.81
CA VAL A 173 -7.86 5.47 -22.09
C VAL A 173 -7.11 6.04 -23.30
N ALA A 174 -5.77 5.87 -23.34
CA ALA A 174 -4.96 6.31 -24.47
C ALA A 174 -5.40 5.63 -25.79
N SER A 175 -5.62 4.32 -25.77
CA SER A 175 -6.11 3.54 -26.90
C SER A 175 -7.55 3.92 -27.29
N ALA A 176 -8.44 4.15 -26.31
CA ALA A 176 -9.84 4.50 -26.57
C ALA A 176 -9.98 5.80 -27.37
N PHE A 177 -9.15 6.80 -27.06
CA PHE A 177 -9.26 8.14 -27.62
C PHE A 177 -8.08 8.55 -28.50
N GLU A 178 -7.25 7.58 -28.92
CA GLU A 178 -6.12 7.78 -29.84
C GLU A 178 -5.17 8.89 -29.36
N ARG A 179 -4.77 8.81 -28.07
CA ARG A 179 -3.85 9.76 -27.46
C ARG A 179 -2.53 9.08 -27.10
N PRO A 180 -1.40 9.83 -27.12
CA PRO A 180 -0.15 9.29 -26.59
C PRO A 180 -0.31 8.86 -25.14
N VAL A 181 0.10 7.65 -24.79
CA VAL A 181 -0.04 7.12 -23.43
C VAL A 181 0.69 7.98 -22.40
N GLU A 182 1.83 8.58 -22.78
CA GLU A 182 2.59 9.47 -21.89
C GLU A 182 1.82 10.77 -21.56
N SER A 183 1.00 11.29 -22.51
CA SER A 183 0.14 12.45 -22.26
C SER A 183 -0.97 12.10 -21.27
N VAL A 184 -1.59 10.92 -21.40
CA VAL A 184 -2.61 10.42 -20.45
C VAL A 184 -2.00 10.22 -19.07
N ARG A 185 -0.84 9.57 -18.99
CA ARG A 185 -0.10 9.36 -17.73
C ARG A 185 0.25 10.68 -17.07
N ARG A 186 0.76 11.65 -17.86
CA ARG A 186 1.08 12.97 -17.34
C ARG A 186 -0.14 13.68 -16.77
N ALA A 187 -1.26 13.67 -17.51
CA ALA A 187 -2.51 14.27 -17.02
C ALA A 187 -3.00 13.61 -15.73
N ASN A 188 -2.94 12.25 -15.66
CA ASN A 188 -3.33 11.52 -14.47
C ASN A 188 -2.41 11.79 -13.27
N MET A 189 -1.13 12.02 -13.51
CA MET A 189 -0.19 12.49 -12.48
C MET A 189 -0.63 13.81 -11.84
N LEU A 190 -1.12 14.75 -12.64
CA LEU A 190 -1.48 16.09 -12.18
C LEU A 190 -2.87 16.15 -11.55
N ILE A 191 -3.83 15.41 -12.12
CA ILE A 191 -5.25 15.48 -11.71
C ILE A 191 -5.57 14.42 -10.65
N SER A 192 -4.89 13.26 -10.67
CA SER A 192 -5.15 12.07 -9.82
C SER A 192 -6.60 11.54 -9.91
N ASP A 193 -7.24 11.75 -11.06
CA ASP A 193 -8.59 11.28 -11.36
C ASP A 193 -8.63 10.78 -12.80
N VAL A 194 -8.50 9.46 -12.97
CA VAL A 194 -8.46 8.83 -14.29
C VAL A 194 -9.78 9.01 -15.06
N GLY A 195 -10.90 9.24 -14.36
CA GLY A 195 -12.19 9.53 -14.98
C GLY A 195 -12.21 10.91 -15.63
N GLU A 196 -11.71 11.93 -14.94
CA GLU A 196 -11.54 13.26 -15.49
C GLU A 196 -10.53 13.27 -16.64
N VAL A 197 -9.42 12.55 -16.48
CA VAL A 197 -8.41 12.40 -17.53
C VAL A 197 -8.97 11.73 -18.78
N ALA A 198 -9.85 10.74 -18.64
CA ALA A 198 -10.51 10.09 -19.78
C ALA A 198 -11.41 11.06 -20.55
N VAL A 199 -12.12 11.95 -19.86
CA VAL A 199 -12.92 13.02 -20.51
C VAL A 199 -12.03 14.02 -21.24
N LEU A 200 -10.91 14.45 -20.63
CA LEU A 200 -9.94 15.32 -21.31
C LEU A 200 -9.29 14.63 -22.51
N ALA A 201 -8.98 13.34 -22.40
CA ALA A 201 -8.43 12.55 -23.49
C ALA A 201 -9.39 12.49 -24.69
N ARG A 202 -10.68 12.25 -24.43
CA ARG A 202 -11.72 12.27 -25.45
C ARG A 202 -11.83 13.63 -26.12
N ALA A 203 -11.84 14.70 -25.32
CA ALA A 203 -11.93 16.08 -25.83
C ALA A 203 -10.64 16.58 -26.51
N GLY A 204 -9.51 15.86 -26.44
CA GLY A 204 -8.21 16.31 -26.99
C GLY A 204 -7.54 17.39 -26.15
N ARG A 205 -7.87 17.51 -24.87
CA ARG A 205 -7.50 18.62 -23.96
C ARG A 205 -6.60 18.18 -22.80
N LEU A 206 -5.79 17.12 -23.00
CA LEU A 206 -4.89 16.59 -21.97
C LEU A 206 -3.82 17.61 -21.50
N ASP A 207 -3.48 18.57 -22.36
CA ASP A 207 -2.56 19.68 -22.08
C ASP A 207 -3.12 20.70 -21.08
N GLU A 208 -4.42 20.69 -20.81
CA GLU A 208 -5.06 21.52 -19.79
C GLU A 208 -4.95 20.93 -18.38
N ALA A 209 -4.44 19.70 -18.25
CA ALA A 209 -4.22 19.08 -16.94
C ALA A 209 -3.27 19.93 -16.09
N ARG A 210 -3.71 20.28 -14.88
CA ARG A 210 -2.94 21.03 -13.87
C ARG A 210 -3.05 20.35 -12.52
N LEU A 211 -2.02 20.51 -11.69
CA LEU A 211 -2.07 20.09 -10.30
C LEU A 211 -3.19 20.87 -9.57
N ARG A 212 -3.95 20.16 -8.77
CA ARG A 212 -5.01 20.73 -7.94
C ARG A 212 -4.69 20.57 -6.48
N LEU A 213 -4.68 21.67 -5.75
CA LEU A 213 -4.54 21.62 -4.30
C LEU A 213 -5.66 20.78 -3.68
N PHE A 214 -5.36 20.07 -2.59
CA PHE A 214 -6.24 19.14 -1.88
C PHE A 214 -6.68 17.88 -2.66
N ARG A 215 -6.11 17.67 -3.85
CA ARG A 215 -6.16 16.38 -4.54
C ARG A 215 -4.77 15.74 -4.49
N PRO A 216 -4.53 14.84 -3.54
CA PRO A 216 -3.23 14.20 -3.40
C PRO A 216 -2.96 13.29 -4.59
N PHE A 217 -1.69 13.21 -4.98
CA PHE A 217 -1.24 12.35 -6.05
C PHE A 217 -0.16 11.39 -5.56
N ARG A 218 0.08 10.33 -6.33
CA ARG A 218 1.02 9.28 -5.94
C ARG A 218 2.43 9.82 -5.81
N PHE A 219 3.13 9.33 -4.80
CA PHE A 219 4.52 9.70 -4.57
C PHE A 219 5.46 9.07 -5.59
N MET A 220 6.51 9.79 -5.99
CA MET A 220 7.63 9.20 -6.70
C MET A 220 8.34 8.19 -5.80
N LEU A 221 8.72 7.03 -6.35
CA LEU A 221 9.29 5.92 -5.61
C LEU A 221 10.78 5.76 -5.96
N ALA A 222 11.57 5.37 -4.96
CA ALA A 222 12.97 5.03 -5.12
C ALA A 222 13.15 3.53 -5.35
N ASP A 223 14.04 3.14 -6.28
CA ASP A 223 14.53 1.76 -6.39
C ASP A 223 15.43 1.42 -5.20
N THR A 224 15.65 0.13 -4.96
CA THR A 224 16.54 -0.33 -3.89
C THR A 224 17.86 -0.76 -4.48
N ILE A 225 18.94 -0.28 -3.89
CA ILE A 225 20.31 -0.72 -4.12
C ILE A 225 20.91 -1.20 -2.79
N PHE A 226 21.88 -2.07 -2.86
CA PHE A 226 22.53 -2.66 -1.70
C PHE A 226 24.01 -2.30 -1.59
N THR A 227 24.60 -1.79 -2.69
CA THR A 227 25.98 -1.31 -2.70
C THR A 227 26.05 0.14 -3.17
N PRO A 228 27.01 0.94 -2.64
CA PRO A 228 27.21 2.32 -3.06
C PRO A 228 27.53 2.46 -4.56
N GLU A 229 28.23 1.50 -5.14
CA GLU A 229 28.66 1.47 -6.55
C GLU A 229 27.46 1.45 -7.50
N GLU A 230 26.37 0.76 -7.12
CA GLU A 230 25.15 0.69 -7.91
C GLU A 230 24.54 2.07 -8.19
N ALA A 231 24.72 3.05 -7.29
CA ALA A 231 24.20 4.41 -7.47
C ALA A 231 24.88 5.16 -8.64
N PHE A 232 26.11 4.75 -8.98
CA PHE A 232 26.90 5.36 -10.04
C PHE A 232 26.84 4.57 -11.37
N THR A 233 26.19 3.43 -11.39
CA THR A 233 26.07 2.58 -12.59
C THR A 233 25.41 3.36 -13.73
N GLY A 234 26.10 3.39 -14.89
CA GLY A 234 25.61 4.04 -16.12
C GLY A 234 25.57 5.57 -16.06
N ARG A 235 26.28 6.19 -15.10
CA ARG A 235 26.42 7.65 -15.05
C ARG A 235 27.66 8.10 -15.85
N PRO A 236 27.56 9.19 -16.64
CA PRO A 236 28.74 9.88 -17.20
C PRO A 236 29.67 10.40 -16.10
N ALA A 237 30.96 10.46 -16.37
CA ALA A 237 31.95 10.97 -15.41
C ALA A 237 31.71 12.45 -15.05
N GLU A 238 31.21 13.22 -16.01
CA GLU A 238 30.93 14.65 -15.87
C GLU A 238 29.53 14.94 -15.29
N ALA A 239 28.77 13.90 -14.89
CA ALA A 239 27.45 14.10 -14.31
C ALA A 239 27.52 14.85 -12.97
N PRO A 240 26.56 15.75 -12.67
CA PRO A 240 26.54 16.48 -11.41
C PRO A 240 26.56 15.55 -10.19
N ALA A 241 27.17 15.99 -9.08
CA ALA A 241 27.18 15.23 -7.82
C ALA A 241 25.78 14.77 -7.42
N LEU A 242 25.64 13.54 -6.89
CA LEU A 242 24.38 13.00 -6.39
C LEU A 242 23.95 13.75 -5.13
N ILE A 243 22.65 14.01 -5.00
CA ILE A 243 22.05 14.52 -3.77
C ILE A 243 21.75 13.31 -2.86
N VAL A 244 22.29 13.35 -1.65
CA VAL A 244 22.21 12.26 -0.66
C VAL A 244 21.47 12.75 0.56
N GLU A 245 20.36 12.10 0.87
CA GLU A 245 19.49 12.42 2.00
C GLU A 245 19.41 11.25 2.98
N GLU A 246 19.12 11.58 4.24
CA GLU A 246 18.83 10.58 5.26
C GLU A 246 17.54 9.80 4.91
N LYS A 247 17.57 8.48 5.03
CA LYS A 247 16.36 7.68 4.95
C LYS A 247 15.76 7.52 6.33
N TYR A 248 14.88 8.45 6.66
CA TYR A 248 14.13 8.40 7.91
C TYR A 248 13.15 7.20 7.94
N ASP A 249 12.88 6.68 9.12
CA ASP A 249 11.81 5.68 9.37
C ASP A 249 10.59 6.42 9.93
N GLY A 250 9.74 6.91 9.03
CA GLY A 250 8.62 7.78 9.34
C GLY A 250 7.38 7.53 8.51
N ILE A 251 6.51 8.53 8.45
CA ILE A 251 5.32 8.58 7.62
C ILE A 251 5.57 9.56 6.49
N ARG A 252 5.75 9.06 5.27
CA ARG A 252 5.84 9.94 4.10
C ARG A 252 4.53 10.68 3.92
N ALA A 253 4.63 12.00 3.83
CA ALA A 253 3.50 12.90 3.80
C ALA A 253 3.62 13.92 2.67
N GLN A 254 2.50 14.11 1.96
CA GLN A 254 2.30 15.21 1.02
C GLN A 254 1.46 16.27 1.72
N VAL A 255 1.96 17.50 1.78
CA VAL A 255 1.25 18.61 2.42
C VAL A 255 0.80 19.61 1.38
N HIS A 256 -0.48 19.95 1.43
CA HIS A 256 -1.12 20.96 0.60
C HIS A 256 -1.55 22.16 1.45
N TRP A 257 -1.21 23.35 1.00
CA TRP A 257 -1.59 24.61 1.63
C TRP A 257 -1.95 25.66 0.59
N ASP A 258 -3.12 26.32 0.75
CA ASP A 258 -3.62 27.35 -0.17
C ASP A 258 -3.76 28.75 0.44
N ALA A 259 -3.16 28.99 1.59
CA ALA A 259 -3.27 30.17 2.45
C ALA A 259 -4.55 30.20 3.31
N THR A 260 -5.48 29.27 3.15
CA THR A 260 -6.71 29.16 3.96
C THR A 260 -6.84 27.79 4.63
N ALA A 261 -6.64 26.72 3.88
CA ALA A 261 -6.77 25.35 4.31
C ALA A 261 -5.44 24.61 4.24
N LEU A 262 -5.22 23.67 5.16
CA LEU A 262 -4.08 22.78 5.24
C LEU A 262 -4.56 21.33 5.20
N ALA A 263 -3.92 20.50 4.38
CA ALA A 263 -4.16 19.07 4.38
C ALA A 263 -2.84 18.28 4.29
N ILE A 264 -2.76 17.20 5.05
CA ILE A 264 -1.63 16.27 5.12
C ILE A 264 -2.12 14.90 4.67
N PHE A 265 -1.48 14.34 3.64
CA PHE A 265 -1.86 13.06 3.04
C PHE A 265 -0.74 12.04 3.16
N THR A 266 -1.09 10.80 3.51
CA THR A 266 -0.14 9.68 3.59
C THR A 266 0.24 9.16 2.20
N ARG A 267 1.16 8.18 2.17
CA ARG A 267 1.53 7.45 0.96
C ARG A 267 0.35 6.72 0.28
N THR A 268 -0.67 6.35 1.04
CA THR A 268 -1.91 5.75 0.55
C THR A 268 -2.96 6.77 0.15
N LEU A 269 -2.60 8.06 0.21
CA LEU A 269 -3.43 9.22 -0.09
C LEU A 269 -4.57 9.46 0.92
N ASP A 270 -4.48 8.82 2.09
CA ASP A 270 -5.41 9.07 3.19
C ASP A 270 -5.06 10.41 3.88
N GLU A 271 -6.07 11.20 4.21
CA GLU A 271 -5.87 12.43 4.96
C GLU A 271 -5.65 12.15 6.44
N ILE A 272 -4.55 12.70 6.98
CA ILE A 272 -4.14 12.56 8.38
C ILE A 272 -3.91 13.90 9.09
N THR A 273 -4.42 14.99 8.55
CA THR A 273 -4.27 16.35 9.09
C THR A 273 -4.58 16.42 10.60
N PRO A 274 -5.70 15.83 11.11
CA PRO A 274 -6.02 15.89 12.53
C PRO A 274 -5.05 15.14 13.44
N SER A 275 -4.27 14.19 12.89
CA SER A 275 -3.33 13.38 13.68
C SER A 275 -2.05 14.13 14.08
N PHE A 276 -1.76 15.29 13.45
CA PHE A 276 -0.53 16.05 13.64
C PHE A 276 -0.78 17.57 13.80
N PRO A 277 -1.62 18.00 14.77
CA PRO A 277 -1.99 19.40 14.92
C PRO A 277 -0.81 20.31 15.28
N GLU A 278 0.24 19.81 15.92
CA GLU A 278 1.45 20.54 16.27
C GLU A 278 2.25 21.02 15.06
N LEU A 279 2.13 20.36 13.91
CA LEU A 279 2.80 20.76 12.68
C LEU A 279 2.09 21.91 11.97
N HIS A 280 0.80 22.15 12.25
CA HIS A 280 -0.02 23.06 11.47
C HIS A 280 0.52 24.51 11.48
N GLY A 281 1.00 24.98 12.63
CA GLY A 281 1.55 26.33 12.77
C GLY A 281 2.78 26.54 11.89
N ALA A 282 3.74 25.65 11.99
CA ALA A 282 4.97 25.71 11.22
C ALA A 282 4.75 25.50 9.71
N LEU A 283 3.83 24.58 9.33
CA LEU A 283 3.46 24.36 7.94
C LEU A 283 2.83 25.64 7.33
N ARG A 284 1.89 26.27 8.01
CA ARG A 284 1.29 27.54 7.53
C ARG A 284 2.32 28.67 7.39
N ALA A 285 3.35 28.66 8.23
CA ALA A 285 4.41 29.68 8.24
C ALA A 285 5.45 29.52 7.12
N LEU A 286 5.51 28.39 6.41
CA LEU A 286 6.44 28.18 5.29
C LEU A 286 6.31 29.25 4.20
N GLY A 287 5.10 29.80 4.00
CA GLY A 287 4.79 30.87 3.05
C GLY A 287 4.37 30.37 1.67
N GLY A 288 3.61 31.20 0.95
CA GLY A 288 3.07 30.87 -0.35
C GLY A 288 1.92 29.85 -0.30
N ARG A 289 1.43 29.44 -1.49
CA ARG A 289 0.50 28.33 -1.69
C ARG A 289 1.29 27.17 -2.26
N TYR A 290 1.32 26.03 -1.60
CA TYR A 290 2.30 25.02 -1.96
C TYR A 290 1.79 23.57 -1.86
N VAL A 291 2.52 22.69 -2.55
CA VAL A 291 2.53 21.23 -2.31
C VAL A 291 3.97 20.81 -2.05
N VAL A 292 4.20 20.21 -0.90
CA VAL A 292 5.51 19.66 -0.52
C VAL A 292 5.42 18.16 -0.25
N ASP A 293 6.57 17.47 -0.43
CA ASP A 293 6.78 16.06 -0.11
C ASP A 293 7.80 15.97 1.03
N GLY A 294 7.50 15.22 2.05
CA GLY A 294 8.36 15.10 3.24
C GLY A 294 8.12 13.81 4.01
N GLU A 295 8.80 13.68 5.13
CA GLU A 295 8.65 12.57 6.08
C GLU A 295 8.34 13.10 7.47
N ILE A 296 7.24 12.65 8.08
CA ILE A 296 6.92 12.93 9.48
C ILE A 296 7.59 11.84 10.31
N VAL A 297 8.48 12.27 11.21
CA VAL A 297 9.31 11.39 12.02
C VAL A 297 9.03 11.66 13.49
N ALA A 298 8.87 10.60 14.29
CA ALA A 298 8.83 10.75 15.74
C ALA A 298 10.24 11.13 16.23
N TRP A 299 10.35 12.27 16.97
CA TRP A 299 11.61 12.90 17.23
C TRP A 299 11.72 13.43 18.66
N HIS A 300 12.70 12.97 19.40
CA HIS A 300 12.92 13.43 20.78
C HIS A 300 14.40 13.58 21.08
N GLY A 301 14.78 14.67 21.74
CA GLY A 301 16.17 14.90 22.17
C GLY A 301 17.20 14.93 21.04
N GLY A 302 16.81 15.31 19.82
CA GLY A 302 17.71 15.35 18.66
C GLY A 302 17.85 14.03 17.89
N ALA A 303 17.07 12.99 18.23
CA ALA A 303 17.14 11.68 17.61
C ALA A 303 15.74 11.13 17.21
N ALA A 304 15.73 10.26 16.21
CA ALA A 304 14.51 9.57 15.79
C ALA A 304 14.07 8.53 16.84
N ILE A 305 12.76 8.48 17.10
CA ILE A 305 12.12 7.45 17.90
C ILE A 305 11.63 6.33 16.96
N PRO A 306 11.59 5.05 17.39
CA PRO A 306 11.14 3.95 16.54
C PRO A 306 9.75 4.18 15.94
N PHE A 307 9.59 3.89 14.65
CA PHE A 307 8.35 4.06 13.88
C PHE A 307 7.13 3.37 14.51
N THR A 308 7.33 2.26 15.23
CA THR A 308 6.26 1.54 15.94
C THR A 308 5.53 2.42 16.96
N GLN A 309 6.19 3.42 17.53
CA GLN A 309 5.55 4.39 18.41
C GLN A 309 4.75 5.41 17.60
N LEU A 310 5.33 5.93 16.49
CA LEU A 310 4.65 6.89 15.62
C LEU A 310 3.33 6.34 15.05
N GLN A 311 3.27 5.04 14.75
CA GLN A 311 2.06 4.39 14.25
C GLN A 311 0.85 4.55 15.18
N GLN A 312 1.05 4.72 16.49
CA GLN A 312 -0.03 4.91 17.47
C GLN A 312 -0.78 6.22 17.24
N ARG A 313 -0.17 7.19 16.56
CA ARG A 313 -0.78 8.48 16.23
C ARG A 313 -1.68 8.44 14.98
N LEU A 314 -1.46 7.46 14.09
CA LEU A 314 -2.25 7.34 12.87
C LEU A 314 -3.73 7.05 13.16
N ARG A 315 -4.60 7.66 12.35
CA ARG A 315 -6.08 7.51 12.42
C ARG A 315 -6.72 8.05 13.70
N ARG A 316 -5.97 8.76 14.55
CA ARG A 316 -6.54 9.47 15.70
C ARG A 316 -6.97 10.87 15.26
N LYS A 317 -8.23 11.21 15.50
CA LYS A 317 -8.75 12.57 15.27
C LYS A 317 -8.30 13.55 16.35
N ASP A 318 -8.03 13.03 17.54
CA ASP A 318 -7.45 13.76 18.67
C ASP A 318 -6.31 12.91 19.26
N PRO A 319 -5.06 13.31 19.09
CA PRO A 319 -3.91 12.61 19.64
C PRO A 319 -3.74 12.80 21.16
N GLY A 320 -4.36 13.83 21.77
CA GLY A 320 -4.34 14.06 23.22
C GLY A 320 -2.93 14.01 23.83
N ALA A 321 -2.74 13.17 24.84
CA ALA A 321 -1.46 13.01 25.56
C ALA A 321 -0.30 12.54 24.65
N LEU A 322 -0.59 11.86 23.56
CA LEU A 322 0.44 11.37 22.62
C LEU A 322 1.23 12.49 21.95
N LEU A 323 0.74 13.74 21.95
CA LEU A 323 1.50 14.90 21.46
C LEU A 323 2.82 15.07 22.21
N ASN A 324 2.80 14.89 23.53
CA ASN A 324 3.98 15.03 24.38
C ASN A 324 4.78 13.72 24.49
N GLU A 325 4.11 12.57 24.43
CA GLU A 325 4.75 11.26 24.53
C GLU A 325 5.50 10.87 23.26
N ILE A 326 4.98 11.29 22.11
CA ILE A 326 5.52 10.96 20.80
C ILE A 326 5.59 12.27 19.97
N PRO A 327 6.47 13.21 20.34
CA PRO A 327 6.65 14.44 19.56
C PRO A 327 7.17 14.13 18.17
N VAL A 328 6.84 14.97 17.19
CA VAL A 328 7.19 14.77 15.79
C VAL A 328 7.86 15.98 15.17
N VAL A 329 8.69 15.72 14.16
CA VAL A 329 9.25 16.70 13.23
C VAL A 329 8.91 16.24 11.82
N MET A 330 8.58 17.17 10.93
CA MET A 330 8.48 16.91 9.50
C MET A 330 9.73 17.39 8.77
N PHE A 331 10.41 16.47 8.09
CA PHE A 331 11.52 16.78 7.18
C PHE A 331 10.98 16.90 5.75
N VAL A 332 11.01 18.10 5.19
CA VAL A 332 10.55 18.38 3.83
C VAL A 332 11.71 18.27 2.87
N PHE A 333 11.60 17.44 1.85
CA PHE A 333 12.69 17.16 0.93
C PHE A 333 12.39 17.47 -0.54
N ASP A 334 11.14 17.82 -0.89
CA ASP A 334 10.80 18.26 -2.24
C ASP A 334 9.65 19.29 -2.24
N LEU A 335 9.67 20.19 -3.25
CA LEU A 335 8.65 21.19 -3.49
C LEU A 335 8.05 20.95 -4.88
N LEU A 336 6.74 20.67 -4.95
CA LEU A 336 6.08 20.19 -6.14
C LEU A 336 5.17 21.23 -6.79
N HIS A 337 4.73 22.20 -6.00
CA HIS A 337 3.91 23.33 -6.44
C HIS A 337 4.20 24.55 -5.56
N LEU A 338 4.26 25.73 -6.14
CA LEU A 338 4.42 27.00 -5.42
C LEU A 338 3.69 28.12 -6.17
N ASP A 339 2.77 28.81 -5.50
CA ASP A 339 2.06 30.01 -5.96
C ASP A 339 1.48 29.92 -7.39
N GLY A 340 0.88 28.77 -7.72
CA GLY A 340 0.26 28.52 -9.02
C GLY A 340 1.20 27.92 -10.07
N ALA A 341 2.49 27.77 -9.76
CA ALA A 341 3.46 27.12 -10.64
C ALA A 341 3.66 25.66 -10.27
N ASP A 342 3.44 24.74 -11.20
CA ASP A 342 3.77 23.33 -11.07
C ASP A 342 5.28 23.13 -11.30
N LEU A 343 5.96 22.50 -10.34
CA LEU A 343 7.41 22.30 -10.35
C LEU A 343 7.84 20.87 -10.71
N LEU A 344 6.90 19.93 -10.90
CA LEU A 344 7.19 18.51 -11.11
C LEU A 344 8.15 18.26 -12.28
N ASP A 345 8.07 19.08 -13.34
CA ASP A 345 8.93 18.96 -14.53
C ASP A 345 10.29 19.68 -14.40
N ARG A 346 10.48 20.45 -13.34
CA ARG A 346 11.76 21.08 -13.06
C ARG A 346 12.75 20.05 -12.53
N PRO A 347 14.06 20.21 -12.80
CA PRO A 347 15.10 19.42 -12.14
C PRO A 347 15.00 19.48 -10.62
N LEU A 348 15.33 18.39 -9.92
CA LEU A 348 15.33 18.34 -8.45
C LEU A 348 16.20 19.45 -7.85
N ALA A 349 17.34 19.76 -8.46
CA ALA A 349 18.22 20.84 -7.99
C ALA A 349 17.47 22.19 -7.89
N GLU A 350 16.68 22.55 -8.92
CA GLU A 350 15.89 23.78 -8.94
C GLU A 350 14.75 23.73 -7.90
N ARG A 351 14.05 22.59 -7.79
CA ARG A 351 12.98 22.42 -6.80
C ARG A 351 13.50 22.52 -5.38
N ARG A 352 14.69 21.95 -5.13
CA ARG A 352 15.33 22.03 -3.83
C ARG A 352 15.82 23.45 -3.50
N GLU A 353 16.35 24.17 -4.46
CA GLU A 353 16.71 25.59 -4.28
C GLU A 353 15.48 26.42 -3.91
N ALA A 354 14.35 26.22 -4.60
CA ALA A 354 13.08 26.88 -4.28
C ALA A 354 12.57 26.46 -2.89
N LEU A 355 12.68 25.19 -2.52
CA LEU A 355 12.32 24.67 -1.21
C LEU A 355 13.11 25.40 -0.10
N LEU A 356 14.40 25.54 -0.24
CA LEU A 356 15.27 26.17 0.78
C LEU A 356 15.02 27.68 0.98
N ARG A 357 14.26 28.31 0.10
CA ARG A 357 13.80 29.71 0.25
C ARG A 357 12.53 29.84 1.11
N LEU A 358 11.86 28.72 1.43
CA LEU A 358 10.68 28.75 2.31
C LEU A 358 11.11 29.04 3.77
N ARG A 359 10.17 29.49 4.58
CA ARG A 359 10.41 29.86 6.00
C ARG A 359 10.21 28.66 6.90
N PHE A 360 11.27 27.92 7.13
CA PHE A 360 11.26 26.79 8.08
C PHE A 360 11.29 27.29 9.53
N GLY A 361 10.69 26.48 10.42
CA GLY A 361 10.63 26.76 11.87
C GLY A 361 10.54 25.47 12.69
N ASP A 362 10.27 25.63 13.97
CA ASP A 362 10.17 24.49 14.89
C ASP A 362 9.12 23.48 14.42
N GLY A 363 9.47 22.20 14.42
CA GLY A 363 8.60 21.09 14.00
C GLY A 363 8.57 20.82 12.49
N VAL A 364 9.01 21.77 11.63
CA VAL A 364 9.11 21.56 10.17
C VAL A 364 10.46 22.08 9.67
N GLN A 365 11.27 21.20 9.11
CA GLN A 365 12.65 21.49 8.70
C GLN A 365 12.90 20.99 7.28
N PRO A 366 13.86 21.59 6.53
CA PRO A 366 14.29 21.02 5.27
C PRO A 366 15.01 19.69 5.54
N GLY A 367 14.76 18.68 4.74
CA GLY A 367 15.48 17.41 4.79
C GLY A 367 16.98 17.66 4.64
N TYR A 368 17.76 17.11 5.56
CA TYR A 368 19.22 17.21 5.48
C TYR A 368 19.70 16.50 4.22
N ALA A 369 20.52 17.20 3.43
CA ALA A 369 21.09 16.65 2.22
C ALA A 369 22.54 17.08 2.05
N THR A 370 23.33 16.16 1.52
CA THR A 370 24.73 16.34 1.15
C THR A 370 24.95 15.93 -0.30
N GLN A 371 26.17 16.02 -0.78
CA GLN A 371 26.54 15.61 -2.13
C GLN A 371 27.50 14.41 -2.06
N ALA A 372 27.43 13.53 -3.07
CA ALA A 372 28.40 12.47 -3.27
C ALA A 372 28.84 12.44 -4.73
N VAL A 373 30.14 12.33 -4.94
CA VAL A 373 30.75 12.24 -6.27
C VAL A 373 31.26 10.84 -6.58
N GLU A 374 31.50 10.01 -5.54
CA GLU A 374 31.99 8.65 -5.66
C GLU A 374 31.36 7.69 -4.64
N ALA A 375 31.54 6.39 -4.85
CA ALA A 375 30.99 5.35 -3.98
C ALA A 375 31.53 5.41 -2.54
N GLY A 376 32.77 5.82 -2.35
CA GLY A 376 33.39 5.99 -1.04
C GLY A 376 32.65 7.00 -0.17
N ASP A 377 32.19 8.12 -0.76
CA ASP A 377 31.38 9.13 -0.07
C ASP A 377 30.08 8.50 0.47
N LEU A 378 29.39 7.71 -0.38
CA LEU A 378 28.14 7.06 0.00
C LEU A 378 28.34 6.03 1.11
N ALA A 379 29.43 5.24 1.06
CA ALA A 379 29.74 4.25 2.08
C ALA A 379 29.99 4.91 3.45
N ALA A 380 30.71 6.04 3.49
CA ALA A 380 30.94 6.79 4.72
C ALA A 380 29.64 7.33 5.30
N ARG A 381 28.83 8.01 4.47
CA ARG A 381 27.55 8.59 4.88
C ARG A 381 26.51 7.55 5.28
N PHE A 382 26.53 6.40 4.63
CA PHE A 382 25.63 5.29 5.00
C PHE A 382 25.92 4.83 6.43
N ARG A 383 27.19 4.65 6.81
CA ARG A 383 27.58 4.31 8.17
C ARG A 383 27.11 5.37 9.18
N GLU A 384 27.40 6.65 8.91
CA GLU A 384 26.95 7.76 9.75
C GLU A 384 25.42 7.81 9.92
N SER A 385 24.68 7.58 8.84
CA SER A 385 23.20 7.53 8.85
C SER A 385 22.69 6.40 9.74
N ARG A 386 23.32 5.22 9.63
CA ARG A 386 22.99 4.05 10.48
C ARG A 386 23.33 4.30 11.95
N ASP A 387 24.46 4.94 12.23
CA ASP A 387 24.87 5.30 13.61
C ASP A 387 23.88 6.29 14.26
N ARG A 388 23.24 7.17 13.47
CA ARG A 388 22.15 8.04 13.90
C ARG A 388 20.78 7.35 14.01
N GLY A 389 20.69 6.06 13.73
CA GLY A 389 19.46 5.26 13.84
C GLY A 389 18.51 5.34 12.64
N ASN A 390 18.94 5.93 11.51
CA ASN A 390 18.14 5.96 10.28
C ASN A 390 18.20 4.63 9.52
N GLU A 391 17.29 4.40 8.56
CA GLU A 391 17.26 3.16 7.78
C GLU A 391 18.38 3.04 6.73
N GLY A 392 19.04 4.15 6.38
CA GLY A 392 20.06 4.25 5.35
C GLY A 392 20.00 5.59 4.62
N LEU A 393 20.17 5.57 3.30
CA LEU A 393 20.22 6.79 2.48
C LEU A 393 19.17 6.76 1.37
N VAL A 394 18.68 7.94 0.98
CA VAL A 394 17.99 8.17 -0.30
C VAL A 394 18.91 8.99 -1.18
N ILE A 395 19.24 8.47 -2.35
CA ILE A 395 20.20 9.05 -3.29
C ILE A 395 19.40 9.48 -4.51
N LYS A 396 19.52 10.74 -4.89
CA LYS A 396 18.70 11.37 -5.93
C LYS A 396 19.60 12.01 -6.99
N ARG A 397 19.21 11.88 -8.26
CA ARG A 397 19.87 12.59 -9.37
C ARG A 397 19.38 14.04 -9.39
N PRO A 398 20.27 15.06 -9.37
CA PRO A 398 19.89 16.47 -9.33
C PRO A 398 19.08 16.92 -10.55
N GLU A 399 19.28 16.29 -11.71
CA GLU A 399 18.55 16.53 -12.95
C GLU A 399 17.16 15.87 -12.99
N SER A 400 16.80 15.05 -11.99
CA SER A 400 15.57 14.27 -12.02
C SER A 400 14.32 15.13 -11.93
N ARG A 401 13.34 14.84 -12.80
CA ARG A 401 11.98 15.34 -12.69
C ARG A 401 11.21 14.49 -11.67
N TYR A 402 10.20 15.08 -11.04
CA TYR A 402 9.33 14.32 -10.15
C TYR A 402 8.35 13.48 -10.98
N GLN A 403 8.34 12.18 -10.78
CA GLN A 403 7.53 11.21 -11.53
C GLN A 403 6.58 10.45 -10.59
N PRO A 404 5.39 11.01 -10.30
CA PRO A 404 4.44 10.39 -9.40
C PRO A 404 4.08 8.95 -9.77
N GLY A 405 3.99 8.08 -8.76
CA GLY A 405 3.64 6.68 -8.93
C GLY A 405 4.69 5.81 -9.61
N ARG A 406 5.73 6.41 -10.18
CA ARG A 406 6.80 5.66 -10.85
C ARG A 406 7.93 5.31 -9.89
N ARG A 407 8.49 4.14 -10.12
CA ARG A 407 9.74 3.68 -9.53
C ARG A 407 10.79 3.64 -10.63
N GLY A 408 12.02 4.09 -10.33
CA GLY A 408 13.09 4.07 -11.32
C GLY A 408 14.42 4.53 -10.72
N SER A 409 15.48 4.45 -11.52
CA SER A 409 16.87 4.76 -11.13
C SER A 409 17.17 6.24 -10.88
N GLN A 410 16.20 7.14 -11.08
CA GLN A 410 16.39 8.57 -10.80
C GLN A 410 16.55 8.83 -9.31
N TRP A 411 15.81 8.07 -8.50
CA TRP A 411 15.92 8.03 -7.04
C TRP A 411 16.18 6.59 -6.63
N VAL A 412 17.20 6.36 -5.82
CA VAL A 412 17.49 5.05 -5.26
C VAL A 412 17.64 5.15 -3.75
N LYS A 413 17.33 4.08 -3.04
CA LYS A 413 17.53 3.96 -1.61
C LYS A 413 18.60 2.91 -1.34
N LEU A 414 19.67 3.32 -0.73
CA LEU A 414 20.74 2.45 -0.25
C LEU A 414 20.34 1.89 1.11
N LYS A 415 20.20 0.58 1.18
CA LYS A 415 19.90 -0.17 2.38
C LYS A 415 20.99 -1.20 2.63
N GLU A 416 21.17 -1.55 3.90
CA GLU A 416 21.98 -2.71 4.26
C GLU A 416 21.37 -3.97 3.65
N GLU A 417 22.23 -4.88 3.17
CA GLU A 417 21.77 -6.19 2.74
C GLU A 417 21.10 -6.88 3.93
N LEU A 418 19.90 -7.39 3.71
CA LEU A 418 19.12 -7.99 4.77
C LEU A 418 19.82 -9.22 5.31
N ALA A 419 19.86 -9.36 6.64
CA ALA A 419 20.24 -10.62 7.25
C ALA A 419 19.36 -11.73 6.71
N THR A 420 19.94 -12.90 6.50
CA THR A 420 19.22 -14.09 6.09
C THR A 420 19.31 -15.18 7.17
N LEU A 421 18.31 -16.05 7.21
CA LEU A 421 18.28 -17.27 8.00
C LEU A 421 17.85 -18.41 7.12
N ASP A 422 18.52 -19.56 7.29
CA ASP A 422 18.04 -20.82 6.77
C ASP A 422 17.07 -21.42 7.78
N VAL A 423 15.82 -21.64 7.34
CA VAL A 423 14.71 -22.05 8.19
C VAL A 423 14.01 -23.28 7.62
N VAL A 424 13.35 -24.05 8.47
CA VAL A 424 12.60 -25.25 8.08
C VAL A 424 11.12 -24.92 7.94
N VAL A 425 10.48 -25.33 6.84
CA VAL A 425 9.03 -25.19 6.66
C VAL A 425 8.31 -26.21 7.55
N VAL A 426 7.37 -25.75 8.36
CA VAL A 426 6.57 -26.60 9.27
C VAL A 426 5.08 -26.59 8.94
N ALA A 427 4.60 -25.57 8.22
CA ALA A 427 3.22 -25.55 7.72
C ALA A 427 3.13 -24.73 6.43
N ALA A 428 2.13 -25.04 5.61
CA ALA A 428 1.79 -24.31 4.40
C ALA A 428 0.29 -23.99 4.36
N GLU A 429 -0.07 -22.83 3.82
CA GLU A 429 -1.45 -22.40 3.72
C GLU A 429 -1.80 -21.98 2.29
N HIS A 430 -3.08 -22.15 1.95
CA HIS A 430 -3.60 -21.64 0.70
C HIS A 430 -3.46 -20.11 0.66
N GLY A 431 -2.89 -19.62 -0.41
CA GLY A 431 -2.76 -18.19 -0.66
C GLY A 431 -4.11 -17.49 -0.86
N HIS A 432 -4.08 -16.22 -1.14
CA HIS A 432 -5.27 -15.40 -1.42
C HIS A 432 -5.36 -15.02 -2.90
N GLY A 433 -6.56 -14.75 -3.37
CA GLY A 433 -6.78 -14.28 -4.74
C GLY A 433 -6.32 -15.30 -5.78
N ARG A 434 -5.44 -14.91 -6.69
CA ARG A 434 -4.88 -15.80 -7.73
C ARG A 434 -4.17 -17.04 -7.19
N ARG A 435 -3.71 -16.99 -5.94
CA ARG A 435 -3.00 -18.09 -5.26
C ARG A 435 -3.89 -18.94 -4.35
N ALA A 436 -5.22 -18.77 -4.41
CA ALA A 436 -6.15 -19.56 -3.57
C ALA A 436 -6.08 -21.07 -3.83
N GLY A 437 -5.68 -21.49 -5.04
CA GLY A 437 -5.54 -22.90 -5.42
C GLY A 437 -4.18 -23.53 -5.07
N VAL A 438 -3.21 -22.76 -4.62
CA VAL A 438 -1.85 -23.20 -4.31
C VAL A 438 -1.46 -22.89 -2.87
N LEU A 439 -0.50 -23.63 -2.32
CA LEU A 439 0.02 -23.47 -0.96
C LEU A 439 1.20 -22.48 -1.01
N SER A 440 0.90 -21.18 -1.05
CA SER A 440 1.90 -20.11 -1.25
C SER A 440 2.39 -19.45 0.02
N ASP A 441 1.70 -19.64 1.14
CA ASP A 441 2.00 -19.01 2.42
C ASP A 441 2.64 -20.07 3.33
N VAL A 442 3.92 -19.91 3.68
CA VAL A 442 4.66 -20.90 4.46
C VAL A 442 4.98 -20.37 5.85
N THR A 443 4.68 -21.18 6.86
CA THR A 443 5.16 -20.98 8.24
C THR A 443 6.44 -21.75 8.42
N PHE A 444 7.44 -21.09 8.99
CA PHE A 444 8.78 -21.67 9.14
C PHE A 444 9.33 -21.50 10.54
N ALA A 445 10.26 -22.37 10.88
CA ALA A 445 10.87 -22.49 12.19
C ALA A 445 12.40 -22.58 12.08
N VAL A 446 13.06 -22.26 13.18
CA VAL A 446 14.48 -22.49 13.43
C VAL A 446 14.65 -23.60 14.46
N ARG A 447 15.85 -24.12 14.61
CA ARG A 447 16.15 -25.18 15.56
C ARG A 447 16.24 -24.66 16.99
N ASP A 448 15.66 -25.40 17.93
CA ASP A 448 15.77 -25.20 19.37
C ASP A 448 16.12 -26.56 20.03
N GLY A 449 17.38 -26.90 20.01
CA GLY A 449 17.85 -28.27 20.32
C GLY A 449 17.30 -29.26 19.29
N GLU A 450 16.55 -30.24 19.74
CA GLU A 450 15.88 -31.25 18.89
C GLU A 450 14.52 -30.80 18.36
N ARG A 451 14.01 -29.62 18.81
CA ARG A 451 12.70 -29.08 18.39
C ARG A 451 12.86 -28.01 17.34
N LEU A 452 11.76 -27.74 16.67
CA LEU A 452 11.61 -26.62 15.75
C LEU A 452 10.73 -25.55 16.39
N ALA A 453 11.27 -24.33 16.52
CA ALA A 453 10.59 -23.18 17.10
C ALA A 453 10.21 -22.18 16.00
N VAL A 454 8.93 -21.85 15.89
CA VAL A 454 8.40 -20.95 14.84
C VAL A 454 8.97 -19.54 15.03
N VAL A 455 9.42 -18.92 13.92
CA VAL A 455 9.95 -17.54 13.91
C VAL A 455 9.22 -16.63 12.92
N GLY A 456 8.31 -17.17 12.12
CA GLY A 456 7.55 -16.36 11.18
C GLY A 456 6.81 -17.11 10.10
N LYS A 457 6.24 -16.30 9.21
CA LYS A 457 5.49 -16.74 8.03
C LYS A 457 5.84 -15.85 6.83
N ALA A 458 6.07 -16.43 5.66
CA ALA A 458 6.30 -15.68 4.42
C ALA A 458 5.33 -16.12 3.32
N TYR A 459 5.00 -15.17 2.43
CA TYR A 459 4.09 -15.36 1.29
C TYR A 459 4.63 -14.77 -0.01
N SER A 460 5.91 -14.37 -0.03
CA SER A 460 6.54 -13.73 -1.18
C SER A 460 7.99 -14.19 -1.33
N GLY A 461 8.50 -14.07 -2.55
CA GLY A 461 9.90 -14.35 -2.91
C GLY A 461 10.05 -15.49 -3.91
N LEU A 462 9.12 -16.43 -3.96
CA LEU A 462 9.13 -17.53 -4.92
C LEU A 462 8.43 -17.15 -6.23
N THR A 463 8.89 -17.73 -7.32
CA THR A 463 8.23 -17.72 -8.62
C THR A 463 6.97 -18.58 -8.60
N ASP A 464 6.05 -18.38 -9.54
CA ASP A 464 4.83 -19.21 -9.65
C ASP A 464 5.17 -20.69 -9.92
N GLN A 465 6.28 -20.98 -10.60
CA GLN A 465 6.76 -22.34 -10.85
C GLN A 465 7.26 -23.02 -9.56
N GLU A 466 8.04 -22.32 -8.75
CA GLU A 466 8.51 -22.82 -7.44
C GLU A 466 7.34 -23.02 -6.47
N ILE A 467 6.36 -22.10 -6.48
CA ILE A 467 5.14 -22.26 -5.67
C ILE A 467 4.36 -23.49 -6.07
N GLN A 468 4.23 -23.77 -7.37
CA GLN A 468 3.55 -24.98 -7.85
C GLN A 468 4.30 -26.24 -7.42
N HIS A 469 5.61 -26.27 -7.61
CA HIS A 469 6.47 -27.38 -7.17
C HIS A 469 6.32 -27.66 -5.66
N LEU A 470 6.43 -26.63 -4.82
CA LEU A 470 6.24 -26.78 -3.38
C LEU A 470 4.80 -27.16 -3.02
N THR A 471 3.78 -26.67 -3.73
CA THR A 471 2.39 -27.04 -3.50
C THR A 471 2.18 -28.53 -3.71
N ASP A 472 2.74 -29.10 -4.77
CA ASP A 472 2.63 -30.52 -5.08
C ASP A 472 3.37 -31.37 -4.04
N TRP A 473 4.55 -30.91 -3.61
CA TRP A 473 5.29 -31.53 -2.53
C TRP A 473 4.51 -31.49 -1.19
N PHE A 474 4.01 -30.33 -0.78
CA PHE A 474 3.25 -30.16 0.47
C PHE A 474 1.99 -31.02 0.53
N ARG A 475 1.30 -31.21 -0.60
CA ARG A 475 0.11 -32.06 -0.67
C ARG A 475 0.42 -33.53 -0.35
N VAL A 476 1.56 -34.01 -0.82
CA VAL A 476 2.01 -35.39 -0.58
C VAL A 476 2.53 -35.56 0.85
N HIS A 477 3.22 -34.56 1.39
CA HIS A 477 3.90 -34.61 2.69
C HIS A 477 3.10 -33.88 3.80
N THR A 478 1.77 -33.81 3.67
CA THR A 478 0.90 -33.27 4.72
C THR A 478 0.75 -34.30 5.85
N VAL A 479 1.28 -33.97 7.02
CA VAL A 479 1.17 -34.79 8.24
C VAL A 479 -0.19 -34.61 8.89
N ARG A 480 -0.74 -33.37 8.87
CA ARG A 480 -2.05 -33.05 9.43
C ARG A 480 -2.73 -31.97 8.62
N ASP A 481 -3.94 -32.27 8.16
CA ASP A 481 -4.80 -31.33 7.45
C ASP A 481 -5.71 -30.58 8.43
N ARG A 482 -5.66 -29.25 8.43
CA ARG A 482 -6.54 -28.35 9.18
C ARG A 482 -7.37 -27.46 8.24
N GLY A 483 -7.73 -27.99 7.08
CA GLY A 483 -8.46 -27.26 6.04
C GLY A 483 -7.55 -26.29 5.30
N ARG A 484 -7.59 -25.01 5.63
CA ARG A 484 -6.74 -24.00 4.98
C ARG A 484 -5.27 -24.17 5.27
N VAL A 485 -4.91 -24.68 6.46
CA VAL A 485 -3.54 -24.87 6.93
C VAL A 485 -3.18 -26.34 6.87
N LYS A 486 -2.09 -26.67 6.18
CA LYS A 486 -1.49 -28.00 6.11
C LYS A 486 -0.24 -28.00 6.98
N ILE A 487 -0.21 -28.81 8.05
CA ILE A 487 1.01 -29.11 8.77
C ILE A 487 1.79 -30.11 7.92
N VAL A 488 3.00 -29.79 7.58
CA VAL A 488 3.80 -30.58 6.64
C VAL A 488 5.01 -31.22 7.33
N GLU A 489 5.53 -32.26 6.72
CA GLU A 489 6.79 -32.86 7.13
C GLU A 489 7.91 -31.81 7.08
N PRO A 490 8.73 -31.64 8.14
CA PRO A 490 9.76 -30.60 8.20
C PRO A 490 11.02 -31.05 7.43
N ALA A 491 10.94 -31.05 6.10
CA ALA A 491 12.02 -31.47 5.21
C ALA A 491 12.52 -30.33 4.28
N ILE A 492 11.71 -29.30 4.03
CA ILE A 492 12.09 -28.21 3.15
C ILE A 492 12.81 -27.11 3.93
N VAL A 493 14.01 -26.74 3.48
CA VAL A 493 14.78 -25.61 4.01
C VAL A 493 14.68 -24.42 3.05
N LEU A 494 14.43 -23.23 3.60
CA LEU A 494 14.34 -21.98 2.85
C LEU A 494 15.34 -20.96 3.40
N GLU A 495 15.99 -20.21 2.53
CA GLU A 495 16.69 -18.99 2.91
C GLU A 495 15.68 -17.83 2.95
N ILE A 496 15.49 -17.25 4.15
CA ILE A 496 14.57 -16.15 4.40
C ILE A 496 15.37 -14.87 4.66
N ALA A 497 15.14 -13.84 3.85
CA ALA A 497 15.59 -12.47 4.11
C ALA A 497 14.51 -11.72 4.88
N PHE A 498 14.91 -10.83 5.80
CA PHE A 498 13.98 -10.08 6.65
C PHE A 498 14.56 -8.73 7.08
N ASP A 499 13.69 -7.76 7.38
CA ASP A 499 14.11 -6.39 7.73
C ASP A 499 14.62 -6.27 9.18
N ALA A 500 14.06 -7.04 10.12
CA ALA A 500 14.46 -7.02 11.52
C ALA A 500 13.94 -8.26 12.26
N VAL A 501 14.55 -8.54 13.41
CA VAL A 501 14.02 -9.48 14.43
C VAL A 501 13.36 -8.66 15.53
N THR A 502 12.19 -9.09 16.00
CA THR A 502 11.47 -8.49 17.13
C THR A 502 11.14 -9.55 18.19
N ARG A 503 10.98 -9.16 19.45
CA ARG A 503 10.43 -10.05 20.48
C ARG A 503 8.98 -10.37 20.16
N SER A 504 8.56 -11.60 20.44
CA SER A 504 7.22 -12.08 20.16
C SER A 504 6.74 -13.07 21.22
N ASP A 505 5.62 -12.75 21.85
CA ASP A 505 4.92 -13.65 22.79
C ASP A 505 4.02 -14.66 22.05
N ARG A 506 3.90 -14.54 20.72
CA ARG A 506 3.05 -15.41 19.88
C ARG A 506 3.80 -16.62 19.34
N HIS A 507 5.13 -16.53 19.25
CA HIS A 507 5.98 -17.58 18.71
C HIS A 507 6.73 -18.26 19.87
N ASP A 508 6.82 -19.57 19.80
CA ASP A 508 7.52 -20.39 20.79
C ASP A 508 9.04 -20.17 20.81
N SER A 509 9.60 -19.62 19.74
CA SER A 509 10.99 -19.13 19.71
C SER A 509 11.24 -17.88 20.56
N GLY A 510 10.19 -17.16 21.00
CA GLY A 510 10.29 -15.82 21.62
C GLY A 510 10.63 -14.70 20.65
N TYR A 511 10.74 -14.97 19.35
CA TYR A 511 11.11 -14.02 18.29
C TYR A 511 10.16 -14.07 17.10
N ALA A 512 10.09 -12.97 16.34
CA ALA A 512 9.41 -12.86 15.06
C ALA A 512 10.27 -12.11 14.03
N LEU A 513 10.31 -12.59 12.80
CA LEU A 513 10.93 -11.89 11.68
C LEU A 513 9.97 -10.83 11.11
N ARG A 514 10.45 -9.61 10.93
CA ARG A 514 9.68 -8.51 10.33
C ARG A 514 9.88 -8.50 8.81
N PHE A 515 8.76 -8.49 8.07
CA PHE A 515 8.74 -8.53 6.60
C PHE A 515 9.59 -9.65 5.98
N PRO A 516 9.40 -10.90 6.42
CA PRO A 516 10.15 -12.01 5.87
C PRO A 516 9.76 -12.26 4.41
N ARG A 517 10.77 -12.59 3.59
CA ARG A 517 10.58 -12.98 2.20
C ARG A 517 11.50 -14.15 1.87
N ILE A 518 11.02 -15.08 1.09
CA ILE A 518 11.81 -16.21 0.64
C ILE A 518 12.80 -15.72 -0.41
N LYS A 519 14.09 -15.95 -0.19
CA LYS A 519 15.17 -15.62 -1.14
C LYS A 519 15.39 -16.76 -2.12
N ARG A 520 15.38 -18.00 -1.61
CA ARG A 520 15.48 -19.24 -2.41
C ARG A 520 15.13 -20.48 -1.58
N ILE A 521 14.88 -21.58 -2.28
CA ILE A 521 14.82 -22.92 -1.71
C ILE A 521 16.26 -23.42 -1.53
N ARG A 522 16.55 -24.06 -0.42
CA ARG A 522 17.88 -24.59 -0.07
C ARG A 522 17.91 -26.10 -0.26
N ASP A 523 17.90 -26.55 -1.52
CA ASP A 523 18.00 -27.95 -1.88
C ASP A 523 19.36 -28.57 -1.47
N ASP A 524 20.34 -27.70 -1.16
CA ASP A 524 21.67 -28.04 -0.70
C ASP A 524 21.79 -28.28 0.82
N LYS A 525 20.67 -28.08 1.58
CA LYS A 525 20.66 -28.21 3.05
C LYS A 525 19.57 -29.13 3.57
N THR A 526 19.91 -29.82 4.66
CA THR A 526 18.96 -30.59 5.46
C THR A 526 18.37 -29.74 6.61
N PRO A 527 17.25 -30.14 7.21
CA PRO A 527 16.66 -29.46 8.37
C PRO A 527 17.64 -29.29 9.55
N ASP A 528 18.57 -30.23 9.72
CA ASP A 528 19.57 -30.20 10.79
C ASP A 528 20.65 -29.13 10.58
N GLU A 529 20.76 -28.59 9.38
CA GLU A 529 21.67 -27.47 9.01
C GLU A 529 20.98 -26.10 9.04
N ALA A 530 19.70 -26.06 9.40
CA ALA A 530 18.98 -24.79 9.57
C ALA A 530 19.53 -24.01 10.79
N ASN A 531 19.34 -22.69 10.74
CA ASN A 531 19.72 -21.82 11.83
C ASN A 531 18.98 -22.14 13.14
N THR A 532 19.55 -21.68 14.23
CA THR A 532 19.05 -21.93 15.59
C THR A 532 18.38 -20.69 16.20
N VAL A 533 17.64 -20.85 17.30
CA VAL A 533 17.11 -19.74 18.10
C VAL A 533 18.25 -18.82 18.58
N ASP A 534 19.43 -19.37 18.90
CA ASP A 534 20.59 -18.56 19.29
C ASP A 534 21.12 -17.69 18.14
N ASP A 535 21.02 -18.16 16.87
CA ASP A 535 21.35 -17.34 15.72
C ASP A 535 20.40 -16.13 15.59
N VAL A 536 19.10 -16.39 15.80
CA VAL A 536 18.07 -15.32 15.81
C VAL A 536 18.32 -14.33 16.95
N ALA A 537 18.65 -14.82 18.15
CA ALA A 537 18.98 -13.99 19.31
C ALA A 537 20.21 -13.11 19.04
N ARG A 538 21.28 -13.66 18.45
CA ARG A 538 22.48 -12.90 18.08
C ARG A 538 22.18 -11.78 17.07
N ILE A 539 21.30 -12.03 16.09
CA ILE A 539 20.88 -11.01 15.14
C ILE A 539 20.08 -9.92 15.87
N TYR A 540 19.15 -10.30 16.75
CA TYR A 540 18.37 -9.36 17.56
C TYR A 540 19.26 -8.45 18.42
N GLU A 541 20.25 -8.99 19.10
CA GLU A 541 21.21 -8.26 19.94
C GLU A 541 22.06 -7.28 19.12
N ARG A 542 22.58 -7.70 17.96
CA ARG A 542 23.32 -6.83 17.04
C ARG A 542 22.49 -5.65 16.56
N GLN A 543 21.19 -5.85 16.29
CA GLN A 543 20.28 -4.78 15.92
C GLN A 543 20.07 -3.77 17.07
N GLY A 544 20.09 -4.22 18.33
CA GLY A 544 19.99 -3.38 19.52
C GLY A 544 21.26 -2.54 19.79
N THR A 545 22.44 -3.07 19.52
CA THR A 545 23.71 -2.36 19.66
C THR A 545 23.96 -1.32 18.57
N SER A 546 23.42 -1.53 17.36
CA SER A 546 23.45 -0.56 16.26
C SER A 546 22.43 0.59 16.42
N ARG A 547 21.46 0.45 17.33
CA ARG A 547 20.47 1.48 17.68
C ARG A 547 20.80 2.02 19.07
N GLY A 548 21.74 2.94 19.16
CA GLY A 548 22.33 3.58 20.34
C GLY A 548 21.53 3.41 21.65
N GLY A 549 22.13 2.81 22.66
CA GLY A 549 21.50 2.37 23.90
C GLY A 549 20.82 3.48 24.69
N VAL A 550 19.54 3.29 24.93
CA VAL A 550 18.89 3.62 26.20
C VAL A 550 17.90 2.49 26.49
N SER A 551 18.32 1.51 27.28
CA SER A 551 17.40 0.62 27.97
C SER A 551 16.71 1.40 29.08
N PRO A 552 15.37 1.51 29.13
CA PRO A 552 14.71 1.92 30.34
C PRO A 552 14.82 0.74 31.32
N ARG A 553 15.57 0.93 32.40
CA ARG A 553 15.46 0.06 33.58
C ARG A 553 14.01 0.17 34.06
N LEU A 554 13.20 -0.84 33.83
CA LEU A 554 11.96 -1.06 34.53
C LEU A 554 12.31 -1.29 35.99
N GLY A 555 12.02 -0.27 36.82
CA GLY A 555 12.10 -0.37 38.28
C GLY A 555 11.20 -1.50 38.75
N GLN A 556 11.81 -2.48 39.42
CA GLN A 556 11.11 -3.47 40.23
C GLN A 556 10.41 -2.75 41.39
N GLY A 557 9.13 -2.41 41.23
CA GLY A 557 8.23 -2.03 42.28
C GLY A 557 7.52 -3.30 42.78
N THR A 558 7.99 -3.88 43.85
CA THR A 558 7.28 -4.89 44.63
C THR A 558 5.92 -4.35 45.09
N PRO A 559 4.80 -5.05 44.86
CA PRO A 559 3.54 -4.66 45.53
C PRO A 559 3.55 -5.17 46.95
N ASP A 560 3.56 -4.23 47.88
CA ASP A 560 3.32 -4.49 49.30
C ASP A 560 1.84 -4.92 49.50
N ARG A 561 1.66 -6.18 49.83
CA ARG A 561 0.40 -6.71 50.34
C ARG A 561 0.35 -6.39 51.84
N ARG A 562 -0.45 -5.39 52.25
CA ARG A 562 -1.17 -5.43 53.56
C ARG A 562 -2.24 -4.34 53.69
N ARG A 563 -3.49 -4.81 53.92
CA ARG A 563 -4.61 -4.20 54.69
C ARG A 563 -5.32 -2.98 54.05
N ARG A 564 -6.58 -3.01 53.73
CA ARG A 564 -7.85 -3.45 54.37
C ARG A 564 -8.95 -3.47 53.33
#